data_e573a2bc900d21ce57ed063ae071646b
#
_entry.id   e573a2bc900d21ce57ed063ae071646b
#
_cell.length_a   1.000
_cell.length_b   1.000
_cell.length_c   1.000
_cell.angle_alpha   90.00
_cell.angle_beta   90.00
_cell.angle_gamma   90.00
#
_symmetry.space_group_name_H-M   'P 1'
#
loop_
_entity.id
_entity.type
_entity.pdbx_description
1 polymer ?
#
loop_
_entity_poly.entity_id
_entity_poly.type
_entity_poly.pdbx_seq_one_letter_code
_entity_poly.pdbx_strand_id
1 'polypeptide(L)'
;LLYKQCRDYLSTLGVQEQVVKKAFDHALKAQDAFEKELIAYNRQIVEEGNKKQKLIILLAGRPYHSDPLVQHKISNMISAMGVYVITDDIVRHQDIPLKEVNFLAQWAFTNRILKSAKWAAQQGNNVQYMQLTSFGCGPDAFLIDEIRTLLKQYNKNLTLLKIDDVSNTGSIKLRVRSLVESLHISLQQAEERQVQKPLSLPLFTKKDRKKKIIAPFFTPFISPLIPSIFKVAGYEMETLPISDECSCDWGLKYSNNEVCYPATLIVGDIVKAFKEGRYDPDNTCVAITQTGGQCRASNYISLIKKALIENGYTHTPILSIAFGSGIDLSLIHISEPTRLDVIS
;
A
#
# COMPACT_ATOMS: atom_id res chain seq x y z
N LEU A 1 10.98 -0.26 -24.87
CA LEU A 1 9.59 0.05 -25.19
C LEU A 1 9.38 1.56 -25.37
N LEU A 2 9.72 2.39 -24.39
CA LEU A 2 9.51 3.85 -24.41
C LEU A 2 10.19 4.53 -25.61
N TYR A 3 11.46 4.24 -25.89
CA TYR A 3 12.16 4.78 -27.06
C TYR A 3 11.42 4.48 -28.36
N LYS A 4 10.98 3.22 -28.54
CA LYS A 4 10.24 2.82 -29.74
C LYS A 4 8.95 3.66 -29.92
N GLN A 5 8.20 3.84 -28.84
CA GLN A 5 6.98 4.64 -28.87
C GLN A 5 7.25 6.13 -29.20
N CYS A 6 8.29 6.71 -28.60
CA CYS A 6 8.71 8.08 -28.90
C CYS A 6 9.14 8.22 -30.38
N ARG A 7 9.96 7.29 -30.89
CA ARG A 7 10.39 7.28 -32.28
C ARG A 7 9.21 7.16 -33.23
N ASP A 8 8.35 6.18 -33.00
CA ASP A 8 7.21 5.90 -33.89
C ASP A 8 6.25 7.10 -33.93
N TYR A 9 5.98 7.75 -32.80
CA TYR A 9 5.14 8.95 -32.74
C TYR A 9 5.83 10.15 -33.42
N LEU A 10 7.08 10.45 -33.09
CA LEU A 10 7.78 11.61 -33.65
C LEU A 10 8.07 11.48 -35.13
N SER A 11 8.20 10.26 -35.65
CA SER A 11 8.32 10.02 -37.10
C SER A 11 7.05 10.44 -37.85
N THR A 12 5.88 10.34 -37.23
CA THR A 12 4.61 10.84 -37.84
C THR A 12 4.59 12.37 -37.98
N LEU A 13 5.42 13.07 -37.19
CA LEU A 13 5.61 14.51 -37.24
C LEU A 13 6.82 14.92 -38.13
N GLY A 14 7.38 13.98 -38.88
CA GLY A 14 8.51 14.23 -39.81
C GLY A 14 9.87 14.37 -39.13
N VAL A 15 10.01 14.00 -37.85
CA VAL A 15 11.30 14.08 -37.14
C VAL A 15 12.19 12.87 -37.51
N GLN A 16 13.43 13.14 -37.90
CA GLN A 16 14.39 12.09 -38.28
C GLN A 16 14.75 11.22 -37.06
N GLU A 17 14.90 9.91 -37.24
CA GLU A 17 15.19 8.95 -36.18
C GLU A 17 16.48 9.28 -35.41
N GLN A 18 17.54 9.75 -36.10
CA GLN A 18 18.80 10.13 -35.45
C GLN A 18 18.61 11.29 -34.45
N VAL A 19 17.76 12.27 -34.80
CA VAL A 19 17.43 13.39 -33.91
C VAL A 19 16.65 12.90 -32.69
N VAL A 20 15.66 12.03 -32.91
CA VAL A 20 14.88 11.42 -31.84
C VAL A 20 15.80 10.65 -30.88
N LYS A 21 16.69 9.83 -31.40
CA LYS A 21 17.62 9.05 -30.57
C LYS A 21 18.52 9.95 -29.72
N LYS A 22 19.14 10.96 -30.33
CA LYS A 22 20.00 11.91 -29.62
C LYS A 22 19.23 12.67 -28.52
N ALA A 23 18.04 13.15 -28.83
CA ALA A 23 17.21 13.86 -27.88
C ALA A 23 16.77 12.95 -26.73
N PHE A 24 16.37 11.71 -27.02
CA PHE A 24 15.98 10.71 -26.03
C PHE A 24 17.13 10.37 -25.08
N ASP A 25 18.35 10.12 -25.61
CA ASP A 25 19.52 9.84 -24.80
C ASP A 25 19.91 11.03 -23.89
N HIS A 26 19.77 12.26 -24.40
CA HIS A 26 19.99 13.46 -23.60
C HIS A 26 18.92 13.61 -22.49
N ALA A 27 17.65 13.38 -22.80
CA ALA A 27 16.57 13.45 -21.83
C ALA A 27 16.75 12.42 -20.69
N LEU A 28 17.15 11.19 -21.01
CA LEU A 28 17.45 10.17 -20.00
C LEU A 28 18.61 10.58 -19.08
N LYS A 29 19.69 11.12 -19.66
CA LYS A 29 20.83 11.61 -18.86
C LYS A 29 20.45 12.78 -17.96
N ALA A 30 19.66 13.71 -18.47
CA ALA A 30 19.17 14.85 -17.69
C ALA A 30 18.26 14.39 -16.52
N GLN A 31 17.37 13.42 -16.78
CA GLN A 31 16.51 12.84 -15.75
C GLN A 31 17.33 12.12 -14.67
N ASP A 32 18.31 11.31 -15.06
CA ASP A 32 19.17 10.58 -14.11
C ASP A 32 20.01 11.56 -13.25
N ALA A 33 20.55 12.62 -13.87
CA ALA A 33 21.28 13.65 -13.16
C ALA A 33 20.39 14.38 -12.13
N PHE A 34 19.20 14.78 -12.54
CA PHE A 34 18.21 15.43 -11.66
C PHE A 34 17.82 14.53 -10.48
N GLU A 35 17.56 13.25 -10.74
CA GLU A 35 17.19 12.31 -9.66
C GLU A 35 18.33 12.12 -8.65
N LYS A 36 19.58 12.02 -9.13
CA LYS A 36 20.76 11.92 -8.26
C LYS A 36 20.95 13.17 -7.40
N GLU A 37 20.79 14.33 -7.99
CA GLU A 37 20.89 15.61 -7.27
C GLU A 37 19.81 15.73 -6.18
N LEU A 38 18.57 15.39 -6.52
CA LEU A 38 17.45 15.40 -5.60
C LEU A 38 17.65 14.45 -4.41
N ILE A 39 18.15 13.24 -4.67
CA ILE A 39 18.48 12.28 -3.62
C ILE A 39 19.61 12.81 -2.72
N ALA A 40 20.66 13.36 -3.32
CA ALA A 40 21.80 13.92 -2.59
C ALA A 40 21.35 15.06 -1.68
N TYR A 41 20.51 15.95 -2.17
CA TYR A 41 19.95 17.06 -1.42
C TYR A 41 19.10 16.57 -0.23
N ASN A 42 18.20 15.61 -0.44
CA ASN A 42 17.42 15.02 0.65
C ASN A 42 18.32 14.38 1.73
N ARG A 43 19.37 13.67 1.34
CA ARG A 43 20.35 13.08 2.27
C ARG A 43 21.08 14.14 3.07
N GLN A 44 21.52 15.21 2.44
CA GLN A 44 22.17 16.34 3.11
C GLN A 44 21.26 16.97 4.17
N ILE A 45 19.97 17.15 3.87
CA ILE A 45 18.99 17.65 4.83
C ILE A 45 18.84 16.70 6.03
N VAL A 46 18.81 15.39 5.79
CA VAL A 46 18.74 14.40 6.87
C VAL A 46 19.98 14.45 7.77
N GLU A 47 21.16 14.49 7.18
CA GLU A 47 22.44 14.58 7.91
C GLU A 47 22.51 15.86 8.76
N GLU A 48 22.13 16.98 8.18
CA GLU A 48 22.12 18.27 8.87
C GLU A 48 21.07 18.28 10.01
N GLY A 49 19.87 17.80 9.76
CA GLY A 49 18.81 17.70 10.75
C GLY A 49 19.17 16.78 11.91
N ASN A 50 19.77 15.63 11.62
CA ASN A 50 20.27 14.71 12.65
C ASN A 50 21.40 15.33 13.47
N LYS A 51 22.37 15.98 12.83
CA LYS A 51 23.47 16.65 13.52
C LYS A 51 22.98 17.77 14.46
N LYS A 52 21.93 18.49 14.06
CA LYS A 52 21.33 19.56 14.85
C LYS A 52 20.22 19.09 15.78
N GLN A 53 19.91 17.80 15.81
CA GLN A 53 18.81 17.20 16.57
C GLN A 53 17.45 17.87 16.28
N LYS A 54 17.22 18.24 15.03
CA LYS A 54 15.98 18.89 14.60
C LYS A 54 14.97 17.91 14.08
N LEU A 55 13.71 18.26 14.19
CA LEU A 55 12.61 17.51 13.59
C LEU A 55 12.73 17.53 12.07
N ILE A 56 12.60 16.37 11.46
CA ILE A 56 12.59 16.14 10.02
C ILE A 56 11.27 15.51 9.67
N ILE A 57 10.53 16.07 8.72
CA ILE A 57 9.31 15.49 8.19
C ILE A 57 9.56 14.99 6.78
N LEU A 58 9.39 13.68 6.57
CA LEU A 58 9.30 13.10 5.25
C LEU A 58 7.89 13.32 4.71
N LEU A 59 7.77 14.16 3.70
CA LEU A 59 6.53 14.47 3.01
C LEU A 59 6.41 13.56 1.79
N ALA A 60 5.57 12.54 1.89
CA ALA A 60 5.33 11.57 0.84
C ALA A 60 4.03 11.84 0.10
N GLY A 61 3.95 11.44 -1.17
CA GLY A 61 2.74 11.58 -1.95
C GLY A 61 2.92 11.19 -3.42
N ARG A 62 1.90 11.45 -4.21
CA ARG A 62 1.97 11.30 -5.66
C ARG A 62 2.90 12.37 -6.24
N PRO A 63 3.49 12.17 -7.44
CA PRO A 63 4.42 13.15 -8.03
C PRO A 63 3.87 14.57 -8.13
N TYR A 64 2.57 14.72 -8.39
CA TYR A 64 1.94 16.04 -8.46
C TYR A 64 1.83 16.74 -7.09
N HIS A 65 1.93 16.00 -5.98
CA HIS A 65 1.99 16.59 -4.64
C HIS A 65 3.32 17.30 -4.34
N SER A 66 4.34 17.14 -5.19
CA SER A 66 5.59 17.92 -5.06
C SER A 66 5.44 19.35 -5.57
N ASP A 67 4.41 19.64 -6.39
CA ASP A 67 4.13 20.98 -6.87
C ASP A 67 3.63 21.90 -5.75
N PRO A 68 4.26 23.07 -5.52
CA PRO A 68 3.90 23.97 -4.43
C PRO A 68 2.46 24.52 -4.51
N LEU A 69 1.90 24.63 -5.71
CA LEU A 69 0.51 25.08 -5.89
C LEU A 69 -0.45 23.97 -5.51
N VAL A 70 -0.21 22.75 -5.98
CA VAL A 70 -1.06 21.58 -5.66
C VAL A 70 -1.06 21.29 -4.17
N GLN A 71 0.10 21.35 -3.51
CA GLN A 71 0.19 21.12 -2.06
C GLN A 71 -0.15 22.38 -1.21
N HIS A 72 -0.65 23.45 -1.79
CA HIS A 72 -0.95 24.70 -1.08
C HIS A 72 0.20 25.22 -0.21
N LYS A 73 1.46 25.07 -0.66
CA LYS A 73 2.69 25.46 0.04
C LYS A 73 2.85 24.83 1.44
N ILE A 74 2.35 23.62 1.64
CA ILE A 74 2.46 22.88 2.92
C ILE A 74 3.92 22.68 3.31
N SER A 75 4.80 22.32 2.37
CA SER A 75 6.24 22.17 2.63
C SER A 75 6.87 23.46 3.17
N ASN A 76 6.54 24.61 2.56
CA ASN A 76 7.01 25.91 3.00
C ASN A 76 6.48 26.26 4.41
N MET A 77 5.23 25.91 4.68
CA MET A 77 4.60 26.12 5.98
C MET A 77 5.29 25.31 7.09
N ILE A 78 5.65 24.06 6.81
CA ILE A 78 6.39 23.19 7.75
C ILE A 78 7.80 23.77 7.97
N SER A 79 8.50 24.13 6.90
CA SER A 79 9.84 24.72 6.98
C SER A 79 9.88 26.05 7.77
N ALA A 80 8.85 26.88 7.63
CA ALA A 80 8.74 28.15 8.37
C ALA A 80 8.61 27.94 9.90
N MET A 81 8.28 26.73 10.35
CA MET A 81 8.27 26.36 11.78
C MET A 81 9.61 25.80 12.27
N GLY A 82 10.67 25.91 11.47
CA GLY A 82 12.01 25.43 11.83
C GLY A 82 12.19 23.91 11.69
N VAL A 83 11.30 23.25 10.97
CA VAL A 83 11.32 21.81 10.70
C VAL A 83 11.95 21.55 9.34
N TYR A 84 12.82 20.56 9.25
CA TYR A 84 13.38 20.10 7.98
C TYR A 84 12.34 19.27 7.21
N VAL A 85 12.25 19.49 5.91
CA VAL A 85 11.33 18.75 5.03
C VAL A 85 12.12 18.02 3.97
N ILE A 86 11.86 16.73 3.82
CA ILE A 86 12.39 15.88 2.77
C ILE A 86 11.24 15.23 2.02
N THR A 87 11.50 14.71 0.81
CA THR A 87 10.51 14.05 -0.02
C THR A 87 10.75 12.53 -0.08
N ASP A 88 9.74 11.80 -0.54
CA ASP A 88 9.83 10.36 -0.79
C ASP A 88 10.83 9.99 -1.89
N ASP A 89 11.41 10.98 -2.59
CA ASP A 89 12.51 10.78 -3.53
C ASP A 89 13.78 10.24 -2.86
N ILE A 90 13.95 10.44 -1.54
CA ILE A 90 15.09 9.91 -0.80
C ILE A 90 15.27 8.40 -0.95
N VAL A 91 14.18 7.66 -1.21
CA VAL A 91 14.21 6.20 -1.39
C VAL A 91 14.30 5.75 -2.86
N ARG A 92 14.41 6.68 -3.81
CA ARG A 92 14.63 6.31 -5.21
C ARG A 92 15.91 5.47 -5.34
N HIS A 93 15.85 4.46 -6.16
CA HIS A 93 16.94 3.51 -6.41
C HIS A 93 17.46 2.75 -5.16
N GLN A 94 16.76 2.85 -4.02
CA GLN A 94 17.08 2.02 -2.86
C GLN A 94 16.31 0.70 -2.91
N ASP A 95 17.02 -0.39 -2.62
CA ASP A 95 16.38 -1.69 -2.41
C ASP A 95 15.92 -1.80 -0.95
N ILE A 96 14.68 -1.40 -0.70
CA ILE A 96 14.03 -1.49 0.60
C ILE A 96 13.06 -2.66 0.54
N PRO A 97 13.36 -3.79 1.18
CA PRO A 97 12.49 -4.95 1.17
C PRO A 97 11.20 -4.67 1.96
N LEU A 98 10.06 -5.10 1.41
CA LEU A 98 8.72 -4.89 1.97
C LEU A 98 8.10 -6.21 2.46
N LYS A 99 8.91 -7.12 3.01
CA LYS A 99 8.48 -8.48 3.39
C LYS A 99 7.38 -8.52 4.45
N GLU A 100 7.33 -7.52 5.32
CA GLU A 100 6.34 -7.40 6.39
C GLU A 100 5.03 -6.74 5.95
N VAL A 101 4.96 -6.30 4.71
CA VAL A 101 3.81 -5.60 4.16
C VAL A 101 2.94 -6.56 3.38
N ASN A 102 1.64 -6.53 3.63
CA ASN A 102 0.67 -7.39 2.94
C ASN A 102 0.20 -6.82 1.60
N PHE A 103 0.62 -5.61 1.25
CA PHE A 103 0.23 -4.91 0.05
C PHE A 103 0.98 -5.43 -1.17
N LEU A 104 0.26 -5.69 -2.27
CA LEU A 104 0.88 -6.06 -3.53
C LEU A 104 1.56 -4.85 -4.19
N ALA A 105 2.87 -4.94 -4.30
CA ALA A 105 3.74 -3.88 -4.78
C ALA A 105 3.77 -3.79 -6.33
N GLN A 106 2.62 -3.62 -6.98
CA GLN A 106 2.51 -3.59 -8.45
C GLN A 106 2.48 -2.18 -9.06
N TRP A 107 2.29 -1.13 -8.24
CA TRP A 107 2.20 0.24 -8.73
C TRP A 107 3.42 1.06 -8.30
N ALA A 108 4.14 1.63 -9.27
CA ALA A 108 5.42 2.28 -9.04
C ALA A 108 5.39 3.38 -7.96
N PHE A 109 4.44 4.30 -8.04
CA PHE A 109 4.35 5.41 -7.06
C PHE A 109 3.89 4.94 -5.69
N THR A 110 2.94 4.02 -5.63
CA THR A 110 2.46 3.42 -4.39
C THR A 110 3.59 2.69 -3.67
N ASN A 111 4.42 1.95 -4.43
CA ASN A 111 5.62 1.30 -3.88
C ASN A 111 6.63 2.29 -3.32
N ARG A 112 6.85 3.42 -4.01
CA ARG A 112 7.77 4.45 -3.53
C ARG A 112 7.26 5.07 -2.22
N ILE A 113 5.98 5.39 -2.14
CA ILE A 113 5.34 5.91 -0.92
C ILE A 113 5.49 4.90 0.23
N LEU A 114 5.26 3.61 -0.02
CA LEU A 114 5.39 2.56 0.98
C LEU A 114 6.84 2.34 1.42
N LYS A 115 7.80 2.33 0.48
CA LYS A 115 9.23 2.27 0.78
C LYS A 115 9.69 3.46 1.62
N SER A 116 9.18 4.66 1.32
CA SER A 116 9.50 5.86 2.09
C SER A 116 8.94 5.83 3.50
N ALA A 117 7.75 5.27 3.69
CA ALA A 117 7.18 5.04 5.02
C ALA A 117 8.05 4.06 5.83
N LYS A 118 8.49 2.96 5.22
CA LYS A 118 9.39 2.01 5.87
C LYS A 118 10.74 2.64 6.20
N TRP A 119 11.32 3.38 5.27
CA TRP A 119 12.56 4.11 5.51
C TRP A 119 12.41 5.06 6.71
N ALA A 120 11.35 5.87 6.73
CA ALA A 120 11.10 6.81 7.83
C ALA A 120 10.83 6.08 9.16
N ALA A 121 10.16 4.93 9.12
CA ALA A 121 9.93 4.09 10.31
C ALA A 121 11.24 3.64 10.96
N GLN A 122 12.23 3.30 10.16
CA GLN A 122 13.55 2.80 10.61
C GLN A 122 14.50 3.92 11.08
N GLN A 123 14.17 5.19 10.82
CA GLN A 123 14.99 6.32 11.28
C GLN A 123 14.73 6.64 12.76
N GLY A 124 15.57 7.50 13.33
CA GLY A 124 15.39 8.02 14.69
C GLY A 124 14.03 8.72 14.90
N ASN A 125 13.71 8.99 16.16
CA ASN A 125 12.43 9.62 16.53
C ASN A 125 12.26 11.05 15.97
N ASN A 126 13.35 11.70 15.61
CA ASN A 126 13.33 13.01 14.98
C ASN A 126 12.87 13.00 13.52
N VAL A 127 12.84 11.81 12.86
CA VAL A 127 12.31 11.66 11.51
C VAL A 127 10.86 11.16 11.58
N GLN A 128 9.93 11.95 11.11
CA GLN A 128 8.51 11.64 11.12
C GLN A 128 7.95 11.56 9.71
N TYR A 129 6.87 10.81 9.55
CA TYR A 129 6.25 10.55 8.26
C TYR A 129 4.93 11.28 8.12
N MET A 130 4.77 12.00 7.02
CA MET A 130 3.53 12.69 6.64
C MET A 130 3.20 12.34 5.20
N GLN A 131 1.95 11.92 4.95
CA GLN A 131 1.48 11.60 3.61
C GLN A 131 0.46 12.62 3.14
N LEU A 132 0.66 13.12 1.93
CA LEU A 132 -0.31 13.89 1.19
C LEU A 132 -1.18 12.93 0.36
N THR A 133 -2.47 13.15 0.36
CA THR A 133 -3.43 12.42 -0.48
C THR A 133 -4.47 13.38 -1.02
N SER A 134 -4.97 13.09 -2.21
CA SER A 134 -6.07 13.85 -2.84
C SER A 134 -7.16 12.86 -3.18
N PHE A 135 -8.40 13.24 -2.91
CA PHE A 135 -9.58 12.43 -3.18
C PHE A 135 -9.54 11.05 -2.47
N GLY A 136 -10.65 10.55 -2.03
CA GLY A 136 -10.77 9.22 -1.43
C GLY A 136 -10.78 8.13 -2.50
N CYS A 137 -9.75 8.01 -3.32
CA CYS A 137 -9.81 7.13 -4.48
C CYS A 137 -8.48 6.42 -4.76
N GLY A 138 -8.64 5.27 -5.35
CA GLY A 138 -7.55 4.55 -5.97
C GLY A 138 -6.70 3.73 -5.02
N PRO A 139 -5.47 3.43 -5.43
CA PRO A 139 -4.55 2.61 -4.66
C PRO A 139 -4.18 3.20 -3.30
N ASP A 140 -4.26 4.53 -3.15
CA ASP A 140 -3.87 5.21 -1.91
C ASP A 140 -4.78 4.86 -0.73
N ALA A 141 -6.07 4.60 -0.97
CA ALA A 141 -6.99 4.16 0.07
C ALA A 141 -6.55 2.83 0.72
N PHE A 142 -6.03 1.91 -0.08
CA PHE A 142 -5.50 0.63 0.41
C PHE A 142 -4.13 0.80 1.08
N LEU A 143 -3.31 1.72 0.55
CA LEU A 143 -1.97 2.01 1.04
C LEU A 143 -1.97 2.62 2.45
N ILE A 144 -2.92 3.48 2.77
CA ILE A 144 -3.03 4.18 4.05
C ILE A 144 -3.06 3.18 5.23
N ASP A 145 -3.83 2.12 5.11
CA ASP A 145 -3.96 1.11 6.17
C ASP A 145 -2.65 0.33 6.37
N GLU A 146 -1.97 -0.02 5.29
CA GLU A 146 -0.66 -0.68 5.36
C GLU A 146 0.41 0.21 5.99
N ILE A 147 0.48 1.47 5.58
CA ILE A 147 1.43 2.43 6.15
C ILE A 147 1.16 2.67 7.63
N ARG A 148 -0.11 2.79 8.02
CA ARG A 148 -0.48 2.95 9.43
C ARG A 148 -0.02 1.76 10.27
N THR A 149 -0.24 0.55 9.77
CA THR A 149 0.19 -0.69 10.42
C THR A 149 1.71 -0.76 10.49
N LEU A 150 2.40 -0.46 9.40
CA LEU A 150 3.87 -0.44 9.33
C LEU A 150 4.47 0.55 10.33
N LEU A 151 4.02 1.79 10.33
CA LEU A 151 4.55 2.83 11.22
C LEU A 151 4.30 2.50 12.70
N LYS A 152 3.14 1.93 13.03
CA LYS A 152 2.82 1.48 14.40
C LYS A 152 3.80 0.42 14.93
N GLN A 153 4.31 -0.48 14.08
CA GLN A 153 5.32 -1.47 14.48
C GLN A 153 6.62 -0.81 15.01
N TYR A 154 6.91 0.39 14.53
CA TYR A 154 8.06 1.20 14.96
C TYR A 154 7.67 2.33 15.92
N ASN A 155 6.49 2.25 16.54
CA ASN A 155 5.93 3.27 17.44
C ASN A 155 5.87 4.68 16.81
N LYS A 156 5.65 4.76 15.50
CA LYS A 156 5.40 6.01 14.79
C LYS A 156 3.96 6.08 14.31
N ASN A 157 3.46 7.29 14.15
CA ASN A 157 2.10 7.52 13.69
C ASN A 157 2.09 8.02 12.24
N LEU A 158 1.08 7.59 11.48
CA LEU A 158 0.79 8.15 10.18
C LEU A 158 0.08 9.50 10.35
N THR A 159 0.69 10.56 9.84
CA THR A 159 -0.01 11.82 9.62
C THR A 159 -0.47 11.89 8.17
N LEU A 160 -1.78 11.91 8.00
CA LEU A 160 -2.42 12.00 6.69
C LEU A 160 -3.00 13.39 6.50
N LEU A 161 -2.57 14.10 5.47
CA LEU A 161 -3.15 15.36 5.03
C LEU A 161 -3.88 15.16 3.71
N LYS A 162 -5.17 15.37 3.74
CA LYS A 162 -6.02 15.34 2.56
C LYS A 162 -6.00 16.72 1.91
N ILE A 163 -5.54 16.77 0.67
CA ILE A 163 -5.47 17.98 -0.13
C ILE A 163 -6.60 17.89 -1.14
N ASP A 164 -7.66 18.60 -0.86
CA ASP A 164 -8.77 18.78 -1.78
C ASP A 164 -8.66 20.16 -2.44
N ASP A 165 -9.44 20.40 -3.48
CA ASP A 165 -9.54 21.66 -4.19
C ASP A 165 -10.19 22.78 -3.34
N VAL A 166 -10.00 22.72 -2.02
CA VAL A 166 -10.58 23.66 -1.08
C VAL A 166 -9.63 24.82 -0.86
N SER A 167 -10.09 26.00 -1.20
CA SER A 167 -9.40 27.26 -1.03
C SER A 167 -9.03 27.61 0.43
N ASN A 168 -9.56 26.87 1.42
CA ASN A 168 -9.31 27.16 2.83
C ASN A 168 -8.14 26.35 3.41
N THR A 169 -6.96 26.91 3.33
CA THR A 169 -5.72 26.35 3.91
C THR A 169 -5.63 26.51 5.43
N GLY A 170 -6.56 27.22 6.06
CA GLY A 170 -6.52 27.51 7.51
C GLY A 170 -6.58 26.26 8.38
N SER A 171 -7.46 25.32 8.06
CA SER A 171 -7.59 24.05 8.78
C SER A 171 -6.34 23.17 8.65
N ILE A 172 -5.74 23.14 7.46
CA ILE A 172 -4.48 22.42 7.20
C ILE A 172 -3.35 23.06 8.03
N LYS A 173 -3.27 24.37 8.03
CA LYS A 173 -2.26 25.12 8.80
C LYS A 173 -2.34 24.83 10.29
N LEU A 174 -3.53 24.83 10.86
CA LEU A 174 -3.75 24.48 12.27
C LEU A 174 -3.34 23.04 12.58
N ARG A 175 -3.73 22.10 11.75
CA ARG A 175 -3.37 20.67 11.92
C ARG A 175 -1.87 20.45 11.83
N VAL A 176 -1.20 21.06 10.85
CA VAL A 176 0.26 20.98 10.71
C VAL A 176 0.96 21.60 11.91
N ARG A 177 0.52 22.77 12.38
CA ARG A 177 1.10 23.42 13.56
C ARG A 177 0.91 22.57 14.82
N SER A 178 -0.29 22.10 15.08
CA SER A 178 -0.58 21.22 16.22
C SER A 178 0.25 19.93 16.18
N LEU A 179 0.45 19.35 14.99
CA LEU A 179 1.30 18.19 14.83
C LEU A 179 2.76 18.49 15.17
N VAL A 180 3.31 19.57 14.61
CA VAL A 180 4.72 19.94 14.84
C VAL A 180 4.98 20.18 16.32
N GLU A 181 4.09 20.88 17.01
CA GLU A 181 4.19 21.10 18.46
C GLU A 181 4.12 19.78 19.24
N SER A 182 3.16 18.92 18.91
CA SER A 182 3.03 17.58 19.52
C SER A 182 4.30 16.74 19.33
N LEU A 183 4.90 16.78 18.14
CA LEU A 183 6.12 16.05 17.84
C LEU A 183 7.33 16.62 18.62
N HIS A 184 7.43 17.92 18.77
CA HIS A 184 8.48 18.55 19.61
C HIS A 184 8.37 18.10 21.07
N ILE A 185 7.16 18.05 21.64
CA ILE A 185 6.92 17.55 23.00
C ILE A 185 7.33 16.07 23.10
N SER A 186 6.92 15.26 22.14
CA SER A 186 7.24 13.82 22.11
C SER A 186 8.73 13.54 21.99
N LEU A 187 9.49 14.38 21.29
CA LEU A 187 10.95 14.25 21.18
C LEU A 187 11.65 14.52 22.51
N GLN A 188 11.10 15.39 23.34
CA GLN A 188 11.65 15.70 24.67
C GLN A 188 11.37 14.58 25.71
N GLN A 189 10.33 13.75 25.47
CA GLN A 189 9.87 12.69 26.34
C GLN A 189 10.28 11.28 25.86
N ALA A 190 11.25 11.19 24.94
CA ALA A 190 11.54 9.96 24.23
C ALA A 190 11.97 8.82 25.17
N GLU A 191 11.08 7.86 25.39
CA GLU A 191 11.38 6.53 25.94
C GLU A 191 11.93 5.61 24.83
N GLU A 192 12.80 4.66 25.22
CA GLU A 192 13.24 3.58 24.33
C GLU A 192 12.03 2.76 23.87
N ARG A 193 11.82 2.74 22.56
CA ARG A 193 10.65 2.10 21.97
C ARG A 193 11.02 0.73 21.41
N GLN A 194 10.35 -0.31 21.89
CA GLN A 194 10.50 -1.66 21.35
C GLN A 194 9.77 -1.80 20.02
N VAL A 195 10.48 -2.28 19.00
CA VAL A 195 9.88 -2.61 17.69
C VAL A 195 9.03 -3.88 17.83
N GLN A 196 7.76 -3.77 17.52
CA GLN A 196 6.84 -4.91 17.55
C GLN A 196 7.05 -5.77 16.30
N LYS A 197 7.11 -7.10 16.47
CA LYS A 197 7.12 -7.99 15.32
C LYS A 197 5.79 -7.92 14.58
N PRO A 198 5.82 -7.81 13.24
CA PRO A 198 4.60 -7.86 12.45
C PRO A 198 3.92 -9.23 12.63
N LEU A 199 2.62 -9.20 12.86
CA LEU A 199 1.80 -10.41 12.78
C LEU A 199 1.58 -10.73 11.30
N SER A 200 1.87 -11.95 10.91
CA SER A 200 1.62 -12.44 9.56
C SER A 200 0.73 -13.68 9.62
N LEU A 201 -0.15 -13.82 8.65
CA LEU A 201 -0.95 -15.02 8.51
C LEU A 201 -0.13 -16.14 7.85
N PRO A 202 -0.42 -17.40 8.18
CA PRO A 202 0.21 -18.53 7.52
C PRO A 202 -0.16 -18.58 6.04
N LEU A 203 0.77 -19.03 5.22
CA LEU A 203 0.50 -19.32 3.83
C LEU A 203 -0.26 -20.65 3.72
N PHE A 204 -1.17 -20.74 2.76
CA PHE A 204 -1.82 -22.01 2.43
C PHE A 204 -0.78 -23.00 1.91
N THR A 205 -0.75 -24.20 2.50
CA THR A 205 0.20 -25.26 2.17
C THR A 205 -0.53 -26.57 1.88
N LYS A 206 0.20 -27.59 1.39
CA LYS A 206 -0.37 -28.94 1.19
C LYS A 206 -0.96 -29.54 2.47
N LYS A 207 -0.49 -29.13 3.65
CA LYS A 207 -1.03 -29.57 4.95
C LYS A 207 -2.43 -29.04 5.20
N ASP A 208 -2.76 -27.88 4.63
CA ASP A 208 -4.05 -27.22 4.79
C ASP A 208 -5.12 -27.76 3.86
N ARG A 209 -4.79 -28.76 3.00
CA ARG A 209 -5.72 -29.36 2.02
C ARG A 209 -7.00 -29.91 2.65
N LYS A 210 -6.96 -30.30 3.92
CA LYS A 210 -8.12 -30.81 4.66
C LYS A 210 -9.01 -29.72 5.26
N LYS A 211 -8.53 -28.45 5.27
CA LYS A 211 -9.31 -27.33 5.79
C LYS A 211 -10.42 -26.98 4.80
N LYS A 212 -11.55 -26.55 5.32
CA LYS A 212 -12.63 -26.02 4.53
C LYS A 212 -12.22 -24.68 3.92
N ILE A 213 -12.36 -24.52 2.62
CA ILE A 213 -12.05 -23.27 1.92
C ILE A 213 -13.34 -22.47 1.79
N ILE A 214 -13.35 -21.23 2.24
CA ILE A 214 -14.44 -20.28 2.02
C ILE A 214 -14.00 -19.18 1.06
N ALA A 215 -14.89 -18.78 0.15
CA ALA A 215 -14.66 -17.69 -0.78
C ALA A 215 -15.84 -16.72 -0.79
N PRO A 216 -15.62 -15.43 -1.07
CA PRO A 216 -16.70 -14.47 -1.25
C PRO A 216 -17.64 -14.92 -2.38
N PHE A 217 -18.87 -14.42 -2.32
CA PHE A 217 -19.82 -14.56 -3.42
C PHE A 217 -19.36 -13.76 -4.63
N PHE A 218 -19.35 -14.35 -5.81
CA PHE A 218 -18.96 -13.68 -7.05
C PHE A 218 -20.19 -13.23 -7.85
N THR A 219 -20.93 -14.22 -8.37
CA THR A 219 -22.15 -13.98 -9.14
C THR A 219 -23.09 -15.17 -8.98
N PRO A 220 -24.40 -15.00 -9.23
CA PRO A 220 -25.35 -16.09 -9.21
C PRO A 220 -25.01 -17.25 -10.18
N PHE A 221 -24.27 -16.95 -11.25
CA PHE A 221 -23.91 -17.93 -12.28
C PHE A 221 -22.62 -18.69 -11.96
N ILE A 222 -21.64 -18.01 -11.33
CA ILE A 222 -20.31 -18.59 -11.09
C ILE A 222 -20.23 -19.24 -9.71
N SER A 223 -20.75 -18.58 -8.68
CA SER A 223 -20.60 -19.02 -7.30
C SER A 223 -21.07 -20.46 -7.05
N PRO A 224 -22.18 -20.95 -7.64
CA PRO A 224 -22.60 -22.35 -7.48
C PRO A 224 -21.68 -23.37 -8.14
N LEU A 225 -20.89 -22.97 -9.15
CA LEU A 225 -20.01 -23.87 -9.89
C LEU A 225 -18.66 -24.07 -9.19
N ILE A 226 -18.18 -23.05 -8.46
CA ILE A 226 -16.85 -23.05 -7.84
C ILE A 226 -16.66 -24.25 -6.89
N PRO A 227 -17.58 -24.55 -5.95
CA PRO A 227 -17.43 -25.69 -5.06
C PRO A 227 -17.25 -27.02 -5.80
N SER A 228 -17.99 -27.20 -6.91
CA SER A 228 -17.90 -28.42 -7.71
C SER A 228 -16.54 -28.56 -8.40
N ILE A 229 -15.97 -27.48 -8.90
CA ILE A 229 -14.65 -27.46 -9.51
C ILE A 229 -13.57 -27.83 -8.48
N PHE A 230 -13.62 -27.24 -7.29
CA PHE A 230 -12.66 -27.55 -6.23
C PHE A 230 -12.80 -28.97 -5.70
N LYS A 231 -14.02 -29.51 -5.66
CA LYS A 231 -14.27 -30.88 -5.27
C LYS A 231 -13.59 -31.89 -6.21
N VAL A 232 -13.59 -31.64 -7.53
CA VAL A 232 -12.86 -32.48 -8.51
C VAL A 232 -11.35 -32.46 -8.22
N ALA A 233 -10.81 -31.32 -7.76
CA ALA A 233 -9.41 -31.20 -7.35
C ALA A 233 -9.13 -31.77 -5.94
N GLY A 234 -10.14 -32.31 -5.25
CA GLY A 234 -10.01 -32.89 -3.91
C GLY A 234 -9.95 -31.89 -2.77
N TYR A 235 -10.57 -30.70 -2.95
CA TYR A 235 -10.70 -29.69 -1.92
C TYR A 235 -12.17 -29.50 -1.53
N GLU A 236 -12.43 -29.25 -0.25
CA GLU A 236 -13.73 -28.84 0.23
C GLU A 236 -13.84 -27.31 0.20
N MET A 237 -14.69 -26.79 -0.66
CA MET A 237 -14.88 -25.36 -0.83
C MET A 237 -16.35 -24.97 -0.77
N GLU A 238 -16.61 -23.79 -0.20
CA GLU A 238 -17.94 -23.18 -0.13
C GLU A 238 -17.84 -21.70 -0.51
N THR A 239 -18.78 -21.21 -1.29
CA THR A 239 -18.94 -19.77 -1.52
C THR A 239 -19.87 -19.19 -0.47
N LEU A 240 -19.48 -18.08 0.13
CA LEU A 240 -20.31 -17.37 1.11
C LEU A 240 -21.61 -16.88 0.45
N PRO A 241 -22.67 -16.65 1.24
CA PRO A 241 -23.89 -16.04 0.74
C PRO A 241 -23.65 -14.66 0.13
N ILE A 242 -24.61 -14.16 -0.63
CA ILE A 242 -24.59 -12.77 -1.12
C ILE A 242 -24.51 -11.81 0.03
N SER A 243 -23.74 -10.73 -0.12
CA SER A 243 -23.54 -9.70 0.89
C SER A 243 -24.85 -9.01 1.28
N ASP A 244 -25.00 -8.66 2.55
CA ASP A 244 -26.13 -7.95 3.12
C ASP A 244 -25.67 -6.71 3.94
N GLU A 245 -26.59 -6.04 4.63
CA GLU A 245 -26.29 -4.89 5.47
C GLU A 245 -25.29 -5.23 6.58
N CYS A 246 -25.41 -6.39 7.20
CA CYS A 246 -24.49 -6.85 8.24
C CYS A 246 -23.07 -7.05 7.69
N SER A 247 -22.93 -7.48 6.42
CA SER A 247 -21.65 -7.54 5.72
C SER A 247 -21.02 -6.14 5.59
N CYS A 248 -21.83 -5.13 5.28
CA CYS A 248 -21.37 -3.75 5.23
C CYS A 248 -20.86 -3.26 6.60
N ASP A 249 -21.62 -3.49 7.64
CA ASP A 249 -21.29 -3.07 9.01
C ASP A 249 -19.98 -3.70 9.52
N TRP A 250 -19.79 -5.00 9.29
CA TRP A 250 -18.54 -5.67 9.61
C TRP A 250 -17.38 -5.17 8.77
N GLY A 251 -17.62 -4.94 7.48
CA GLY A 251 -16.58 -4.43 6.58
C GLY A 251 -16.08 -3.05 6.96
N LEU A 252 -16.97 -2.14 7.34
CA LEU A 252 -16.63 -0.77 7.76
C LEU A 252 -15.81 -0.72 9.05
N LYS A 253 -15.87 -1.75 9.89
CA LYS A 253 -15.04 -1.83 11.11
C LYS A 253 -13.57 -2.10 10.80
N TYR A 254 -13.26 -2.81 9.70
CA TYR A 254 -11.92 -3.30 9.38
C TYR A 254 -11.33 -2.72 8.10
N SER A 255 -12.08 -1.94 7.36
CA SER A 255 -11.61 -1.19 6.19
C SER A 255 -11.86 0.31 6.39
N ASN A 256 -10.99 1.15 5.82
CA ASN A 256 -11.23 2.58 5.85
C ASN A 256 -12.31 2.98 4.82
N ASN A 257 -12.96 4.13 5.05
CA ASN A 257 -14.09 4.59 4.26
C ASN A 257 -13.74 5.00 2.81
N GLU A 258 -12.47 5.00 2.47
CA GLU A 258 -11.99 5.44 1.13
C GLU A 258 -11.79 4.28 0.18
N VAL A 259 -11.80 3.02 0.67
CA VAL A 259 -11.73 1.85 -0.19
C VAL A 259 -13.02 1.68 -1.00
N CYS A 260 -12.94 0.99 -2.13
CA CYS A 260 -14.12 0.74 -2.94
C CYS A 260 -15.13 -0.15 -2.19
N TYR A 261 -16.41 0.14 -2.34
CA TYR A 261 -17.49 -0.55 -1.64
C TYR A 261 -17.44 -2.09 -1.74
N PRO A 262 -17.14 -2.69 -2.91
CA PRO A 262 -16.95 -4.14 -2.99
C PRO A 262 -15.87 -4.69 -2.06
N ALA A 263 -14.78 -3.94 -1.82
CA ALA A 263 -13.75 -4.37 -0.87
C ALA A 263 -14.30 -4.43 0.56
N THR A 264 -15.08 -3.42 0.96
CA THR A 264 -15.75 -3.38 2.26
C THR A 264 -16.68 -4.58 2.44
N LEU A 265 -17.52 -4.88 1.44
CA LEU A 265 -18.43 -6.02 1.49
C LEU A 265 -17.69 -7.35 1.62
N ILE A 266 -16.65 -7.58 0.81
CA ILE A 266 -15.87 -8.81 0.83
C ILE A 266 -15.18 -9.03 2.18
N VAL A 267 -14.58 -7.98 2.75
CA VAL A 267 -14.00 -8.04 4.10
C VAL A 267 -15.07 -8.37 5.13
N GLY A 268 -16.22 -7.72 5.02
CA GLY A 268 -17.35 -7.93 5.92
C GLY A 268 -17.94 -9.32 5.84
N ASP A 269 -18.13 -9.88 4.65
CA ASP A 269 -18.61 -11.25 4.45
C ASP A 269 -17.74 -12.28 5.16
N ILE A 270 -16.43 -12.13 5.03
CA ILE A 270 -15.46 -13.04 5.65
C ILE A 270 -15.49 -12.90 7.18
N VAL A 271 -15.44 -11.67 7.69
CA VAL A 271 -15.50 -11.45 9.15
C VAL A 271 -16.82 -11.93 9.75
N LYS A 272 -17.94 -11.61 9.10
CA LYS A 272 -19.27 -12.06 9.48
C LYS A 272 -19.35 -13.58 9.60
N ALA A 273 -18.86 -14.30 8.58
CA ALA A 273 -18.89 -15.75 8.53
C ALA A 273 -18.21 -16.40 9.76
N PHE A 274 -17.11 -15.84 10.24
CA PHE A 274 -16.45 -16.28 11.46
C PHE A 274 -17.16 -15.83 12.73
N LYS A 275 -17.66 -14.59 12.78
CA LYS A 275 -18.37 -14.03 13.94
C LYS A 275 -19.70 -14.72 14.23
N GLU A 276 -20.40 -15.17 13.22
CA GLU A 276 -21.62 -15.97 13.37
C GLU A 276 -21.35 -17.42 13.85
N GLY A 277 -20.09 -17.81 14.00
CA GLY A 277 -19.70 -19.16 14.41
C GLY A 277 -19.99 -20.23 13.37
N ARG A 278 -20.27 -19.83 12.12
CA ARG A 278 -20.55 -20.74 11.02
C ARG A 278 -19.32 -21.53 10.58
N TYR A 279 -18.15 -20.92 10.77
CA TYR A 279 -16.85 -21.52 10.40
C TYR A 279 -15.86 -21.34 11.56
N ASP A 280 -15.09 -22.39 11.80
CA ASP A 280 -13.99 -22.37 12.76
C ASP A 280 -12.72 -21.82 12.08
N PRO A 281 -12.15 -20.69 12.57
CA PRO A 281 -10.96 -20.07 11.99
C PRO A 281 -9.75 -21.00 11.90
N ASP A 282 -9.59 -21.94 12.82
CA ASP A 282 -8.45 -22.86 12.87
C ASP A 282 -8.57 -23.97 11.80
N ASN A 283 -9.78 -24.33 11.41
CA ASN A 283 -10.07 -25.35 10.42
C ASN A 283 -10.54 -24.81 9.06
N THR A 284 -10.45 -23.48 8.87
CA THR A 284 -10.90 -22.81 7.66
C THR A 284 -9.73 -22.12 6.96
N CYS A 285 -9.81 -22.03 5.64
CA CYS A 285 -8.96 -21.22 4.77
C CYS A 285 -9.82 -20.22 4.00
N VAL A 286 -9.36 -18.98 3.87
CA VAL A 286 -10.04 -17.97 3.06
C VAL A 286 -9.42 -17.92 1.68
N ALA A 287 -10.24 -18.10 0.62
CA ALA A 287 -9.81 -17.95 -0.76
C ALA A 287 -10.25 -16.61 -1.33
N ILE A 288 -9.39 -15.96 -2.09
CA ILE A 288 -9.67 -14.73 -2.83
C ILE A 288 -9.00 -14.78 -4.20
N THR A 289 -9.68 -14.29 -5.21
CA THR A 289 -9.08 -14.10 -6.53
C THR A 289 -8.33 -12.79 -6.60
N GLN A 290 -7.20 -12.81 -7.32
CA GLN A 290 -6.45 -11.62 -7.65
C GLN A 290 -6.55 -11.34 -9.15
N THR A 291 -6.84 -10.10 -9.49
CA THR A 291 -6.94 -9.70 -10.91
C THR A 291 -5.58 -9.49 -11.56
N GLY A 292 -4.53 -9.21 -10.75
CA GLY A 292 -3.17 -8.99 -11.21
C GLY A 292 -2.99 -7.77 -12.12
N GLY A 293 -4.01 -6.93 -12.28
CA GLY A 293 -4.04 -5.81 -13.21
C GLY A 293 -4.12 -4.46 -12.49
N GLN A 294 -4.67 -3.48 -13.20
CA GLN A 294 -4.85 -2.11 -12.69
C GLN A 294 -5.97 -2.02 -11.62
N CYS A 295 -6.78 -3.05 -11.47
CA CYS A 295 -7.88 -3.05 -10.52
C CYS A 295 -7.38 -3.15 -9.07
N ARG A 296 -7.98 -2.38 -8.19
CA ARG A 296 -7.71 -2.40 -6.74
C ARG A 296 -8.03 -3.73 -6.06
N ALA A 297 -8.86 -4.56 -6.70
CA ALA A 297 -9.18 -5.91 -6.23
C ALA A 297 -7.93 -6.78 -6.03
N SER A 298 -6.82 -6.48 -6.71
CA SER A 298 -5.53 -7.11 -6.47
C SER A 298 -5.02 -6.94 -5.03
N ASN A 299 -5.49 -5.92 -4.29
CA ASN A 299 -5.12 -5.64 -2.91
C ASN A 299 -6.24 -5.90 -1.88
N TYR A 300 -7.34 -6.55 -2.26
CA TYR A 300 -8.35 -6.96 -1.27
C TYR A 300 -7.77 -7.93 -0.24
N ILE A 301 -6.80 -8.73 -0.66
CA ILE A 301 -6.09 -9.67 0.22
C ILE A 301 -5.43 -8.97 1.41
N SER A 302 -4.88 -7.77 1.24
CA SER A 302 -4.26 -7.03 2.33
C SER A 302 -5.27 -6.61 3.40
N LEU A 303 -6.45 -6.17 2.98
CA LEU A 303 -7.53 -5.81 3.91
C LEU A 303 -8.08 -7.04 4.64
N ILE A 304 -8.24 -8.18 3.92
CA ILE A 304 -8.67 -9.44 4.52
C ILE A 304 -7.66 -9.90 5.57
N LYS A 305 -6.36 -9.90 5.24
CA LYS A 305 -5.30 -10.26 6.19
C LYS A 305 -5.35 -9.39 7.45
N LYS A 306 -5.46 -8.07 7.26
CA LYS A 306 -5.60 -7.13 8.37
C LYS A 306 -6.81 -7.47 9.24
N ALA A 307 -7.98 -7.66 8.63
CA ALA A 307 -9.22 -7.97 9.35
C ALA A 307 -9.11 -9.28 10.15
N LEU A 308 -8.51 -10.31 9.58
CA LEU A 308 -8.28 -11.58 10.27
C LEU A 308 -7.33 -11.43 11.47
N ILE A 309 -6.24 -10.70 11.30
CA ILE A 309 -5.27 -10.42 12.38
C ILE A 309 -5.93 -9.62 13.52
N GLU A 310 -6.69 -8.58 13.20
CA GLU A 310 -7.39 -7.74 14.19
C GLU A 310 -8.48 -8.50 14.96
N ASN A 311 -9.01 -9.59 14.39
CA ASN A 311 -9.95 -10.48 15.06
C ASN A 311 -9.27 -11.65 15.81
N GLY A 312 -7.95 -11.74 15.80
CA GLY A 312 -7.21 -12.83 16.43
C GLY A 312 -7.18 -14.13 15.64
N TYR A 313 -7.66 -14.14 14.39
CA TYR A 313 -7.68 -15.33 13.51
C TYR A 313 -6.33 -15.54 12.82
N THR A 314 -5.25 -15.55 13.61
CA THR A 314 -3.87 -15.58 13.11
C THR A 314 -3.44 -16.93 12.53
N HIS A 315 -4.25 -17.99 12.71
CA HIS A 315 -4.01 -19.35 12.20
C HIS A 315 -4.79 -19.67 10.91
N THR A 316 -5.61 -18.73 10.43
CA THR A 316 -6.40 -18.88 9.22
C THR A 316 -5.56 -18.59 7.98
N PRO A 317 -5.21 -19.60 7.15
CA PRO A 317 -4.43 -19.32 5.94
C PRO A 317 -5.29 -18.66 4.87
N ILE A 318 -4.63 -17.88 3.98
CA ILE A 318 -5.28 -17.30 2.82
C ILE A 318 -4.73 -17.95 1.55
N LEU A 319 -5.63 -18.37 0.69
CA LEU A 319 -5.37 -18.87 -0.66
C LEU A 319 -5.67 -17.74 -1.66
N SER A 320 -4.64 -17.24 -2.32
CA SER A 320 -4.78 -16.25 -3.38
C SER A 320 -4.67 -16.89 -4.73
N ILE A 321 -5.70 -16.75 -5.56
CA ILE A 321 -5.77 -17.36 -6.88
C ILE A 321 -5.69 -16.27 -7.94
N ALA A 322 -4.62 -16.26 -8.73
CA ALA A 322 -4.45 -15.34 -9.85
C ALA A 322 -4.87 -16.01 -11.16
N PHE A 323 -5.86 -15.42 -11.83
CA PHE A 323 -6.25 -15.81 -13.18
C PHE A 323 -5.74 -14.73 -14.15
N GLY A 324 -4.76 -15.06 -14.99
CA GLY A 324 -4.33 -14.15 -16.04
C GLY A 324 -2.98 -14.49 -16.62
N SER A 325 -2.92 -14.55 -17.95
CA SER A 325 -1.68 -14.63 -18.71
C SER A 325 -1.04 -13.24 -18.77
N GLY A 326 0.19 -13.08 -18.33
CA GLY A 326 1.01 -11.90 -18.64
C GLY A 326 1.52 -11.08 -17.47
N ILE A 327 1.20 -11.43 -16.24
CA ILE A 327 1.94 -10.90 -15.10
C ILE A 327 2.97 -11.96 -14.73
N ASP A 328 4.21 -11.52 -14.63
CA ASP A 328 5.26 -12.35 -14.09
C ASP A 328 4.89 -12.71 -12.65
N LEU A 329 4.34 -13.90 -12.49
CA LEU A 329 3.93 -14.47 -11.20
C LEU A 329 5.10 -14.52 -10.20
N SER A 330 6.34 -14.36 -10.68
CA SER A 330 7.53 -14.28 -9.84
C SER A 330 7.47 -13.10 -8.85
N LEU A 331 6.79 -12.02 -9.19
CA LEU A 331 6.58 -10.87 -8.29
C LEU A 331 5.47 -11.09 -7.27
N ILE A 332 4.52 -11.99 -7.55
CA ILE A 332 3.48 -12.42 -6.60
C ILE A 332 4.07 -13.43 -5.60
N HIS A 333 5.10 -14.18 -6.01
CA HIS A 333 5.79 -15.17 -5.19
C HIS A 333 6.65 -14.63 -4.05
N ILE A 334 6.83 -13.33 -3.94
CA ILE A 334 7.56 -12.77 -2.79
C ILE A 334 6.82 -13.04 -1.47
N SER A 335 5.53 -13.36 -1.52
CA SER A 335 4.76 -13.69 -0.32
C SER A 335 3.89 -14.93 -0.38
N GLU A 336 3.61 -15.54 -1.56
CA GLU A 336 2.70 -16.70 -1.61
C GLU A 336 2.99 -17.65 -2.79
N PRO A 337 3.38 -18.91 -2.53
CA PRO A 337 3.52 -19.93 -3.57
C PRO A 337 2.13 -20.53 -3.88
N THR A 338 1.30 -19.79 -4.59
CA THR A 338 0.07 -20.33 -5.15
C THR A 338 0.23 -20.55 -6.65
N ARG A 339 1.08 -21.50 -7.01
CA ARG A 339 1.02 -22.10 -8.34
C ARG A 339 -0.16 -23.08 -8.40
N LEU A 340 -0.76 -23.21 -9.57
CA LEU A 340 -1.69 -24.29 -9.91
C LEU A 340 -1.12 -25.70 -9.57
N ASP A 341 0.19 -25.84 -9.47
CA ASP A 341 0.90 -27.06 -9.02
C ASP A 341 0.55 -27.46 -7.57
N VAL A 342 -0.03 -26.58 -6.76
CA VAL A 342 -0.54 -26.93 -5.43
C VAL A 342 -1.94 -27.54 -5.51
N ILE A 343 -2.61 -27.39 -6.66
CA ILE A 343 -3.97 -27.90 -6.92
C ILE A 343 -3.92 -29.23 -7.71
N SER A 344 -2.78 -29.57 -8.33
CA SER A 344 -2.58 -30.85 -9.05
C SER A 344 -2.07 -31.98 -8.15
#